data_d774757ac4956264bcf09e607c491b53
#
_entry.id   d774757ac4956264bcf09e607c491b53
#
_cell.length_a   1.000
_cell.length_b   1.000
_cell.length_c   1.000
_cell.angle_alpha   90.00
_cell.angle_beta   90.00
_cell.angle_gamma   90.00
#
_symmetry.space_group_name_H-M   'P 1'
#
loop_
_entity.id
_entity.type
_entity.pdbx_description
1 polymer ?
#
loop_
_entity_poly.entity_id
_entity_poly.type
_entity_poly.pdbx_seq_one_letter_code
_entity_poly.pdbx_strand_id
1 'polypeptide(L)'
;MSPTACPPAAIGVLALQGSFAEHVASLRSIADLFSPPLQILEVRTPSDLAQCRALIIPGGESTTISLLIRKSGLYEPLREMVREAKRGGERAVWGTCAGMILLAKEIEGPTSEGWEGLDGMDVRVSRNQYGRQLQSFSTALPLSFLSYALPSPAYEAPLVATFIRAPILHSLLPTSPSFPAVEPLVRLAPDLIPSRKRALAATGGESDRGPDADVVMARQGNILACSWHPELNPDDARVHEWWVREMVL
;
A
#
# COMPACT_ATOMS: atom_id res chain seq x y z
N MET A 1 12.56 21.83 -33.52
CA MET A 1 12.56 20.63 -32.65
C MET A 1 11.26 20.67 -31.88
N SER A 2 10.34 19.78 -32.20
CA SER A 2 9.08 19.64 -31.44
C SER A 2 9.42 19.17 -30.03
N PRO A 3 8.77 19.70 -28.99
CA PRO A 3 8.95 19.18 -27.65
C PRO A 3 8.59 17.69 -27.66
N THR A 4 9.51 16.83 -27.29
CA THR A 4 9.24 15.42 -27.04
C THR A 4 8.20 15.37 -25.92
N ALA A 5 6.96 15.00 -26.27
CA ALA A 5 5.92 14.79 -25.28
C ALA A 5 6.46 13.81 -24.24
N CYS A 6 6.40 14.19 -22.98
CA CYS A 6 6.67 13.28 -21.87
C CYS A 6 5.79 12.06 -22.08
N PRO A 7 6.30 10.83 -22.01
CA PRO A 7 5.46 9.66 -22.17
C PRO A 7 4.33 9.70 -21.14
N PRO A 8 3.11 9.27 -21.49
CA PRO A 8 2.00 9.24 -20.54
C PRO A 8 2.44 8.48 -19.29
N ALA A 9 2.04 8.99 -18.11
CA ALA A 9 2.41 8.38 -16.83
C ALA A 9 1.73 7.01 -16.72
N ALA A 10 2.43 5.94 -17.10
CA ALA A 10 1.90 4.59 -16.99
C ALA A 10 1.91 4.16 -15.52
N ILE A 11 0.74 3.75 -15.03
CA ILE A 11 0.54 3.21 -13.69
C ILE A 11 0.38 1.71 -13.81
N GLY A 12 1.31 0.96 -13.19
CA GLY A 12 1.24 -0.48 -13.10
C GLY A 12 0.43 -0.95 -11.89
N VAL A 13 -0.24 -2.08 -12.04
CA VAL A 13 -0.77 -2.87 -10.92
C VAL A 13 -0.13 -4.24 -10.99
N LEU A 14 0.54 -4.69 -9.92
CA LEU A 14 1.19 -6.01 -9.88
C LEU A 14 0.13 -7.11 -9.97
N ALA A 15 0.04 -7.79 -11.10
CA ALA A 15 -1.02 -8.72 -11.46
C ALA A 15 -0.59 -10.18 -11.37
N LEU A 16 0.10 -10.55 -10.28
CA LEU A 16 0.55 -11.92 -10.02
C LEU A 16 -0.44 -12.70 -9.16
N GLN A 17 -1.00 -12.06 -8.14
CA GLN A 17 -1.97 -12.65 -7.21
C GLN A 17 -2.66 -11.55 -6.39
N GLY A 18 -3.91 -11.76 -5.96
CA GLY A 18 -4.66 -10.85 -5.08
C GLY A 18 -5.62 -9.93 -5.83
N SER A 19 -6.00 -8.83 -5.20
CA SER A 19 -7.03 -7.87 -5.64
C SER A 19 -6.54 -6.87 -6.70
N PHE A 20 -5.73 -7.32 -7.66
CA PHE A 20 -5.19 -6.45 -8.70
C PHE A 20 -6.28 -5.94 -9.67
N ALA A 21 -7.27 -6.77 -9.96
CA ALA A 21 -8.34 -6.41 -10.91
C ALA A 21 -9.21 -5.25 -10.36
N GLU A 22 -9.47 -5.24 -9.07
CA GLU A 22 -10.20 -4.20 -8.36
C GLU A 22 -9.43 -2.88 -8.37
N HIS A 23 -8.11 -2.90 -8.14
CA HIS A 23 -7.25 -1.71 -8.30
C HIS A 23 -7.24 -1.18 -9.74
N VAL A 24 -7.17 -2.07 -10.73
CA VAL A 24 -7.26 -1.68 -12.14
C VAL A 24 -8.61 -1.03 -12.44
N ALA A 25 -9.71 -1.55 -11.90
CA ALA A 25 -11.04 -0.98 -12.08
C ALA A 25 -11.13 0.42 -11.44
N SER A 26 -10.64 0.60 -10.21
CA SER A 26 -10.60 1.89 -9.52
C SER A 26 -9.77 2.93 -10.28
N LEU A 27 -8.60 2.56 -10.80
CA LEU A 27 -7.77 3.48 -11.60
C LEU A 27 -8.45 3.85 -12.92
N ARG A 28 -9.12 2.89 -13.58
CA ARG A 28 -9.86 3.15 -14.82
C ARG A 28 -11.04 4.08 -14.62
N SER A 29 -11.74 4.00 -13.48
CA SER A 29 -12.88 4.88 -13.19
C SER A 29 -12.49 6.36 -13.08
N ILE A 30 -11.23 6.66 -12.80
CA ILE A 30 -10.69 8.02 -12.67
C ILE A 30 -9.78 8.43 -13.83
N ALA A 31 -9.50 7.54 -14.79
CA ALA A 31 -8.48 7.77 -15.82
C ALA A 31 -8.73 9.04 -16.64
N ASP A 32 -10.00 9.32 -16.97
CA ASP A 32 -10.40 10.48 -17.76
C ASP A 32 -10.40 11.80 -16.98
N LEU A 33 -10.16 11.77 -15.66
CA LEU A 33 -9.96 12.98 -14.84
C LEU A 33 -8.60 13.64 -15.10
N PHE A 34 -7.72 12.97 -15.85
CA PHE A 34 -6.34 13.40 -16.12
C PHE A 34 -6.17 13.70 -17.62
N SER A 35 -5.22 14.60 -17.94
CA SER A 35 -4.92 14.98 -19.32
C SER A 35 -3.40 14.92 -19.58
N PRO A 36 -2.91 13.99 -20.42
CA PRO A 36 -3.67 12.93 -21.10
C PRO A 36 -4.26 11.91 -20.12
N PRO A 37 -5.25 11.09 -20.54
CA PRO A 37 -5.81 10.04 -19.70
C PRO A 37 -4.74 9.06 -19.22
N LEU A 38 -4.92 8.51 -18.00
CA LEU A 38 -3.97 7.58 -17.40
C LEU A 38 -3.85 6.30 -18.22
N GLN A 39 -2.62 5.87 -18.46
CA GLN A 39 -2.33 4.54 -18.98
C GLN A 39 -2.16 3.57 -17.81
N ILE A 40 -2.97 2.51 -17.78
CA ILE A 40 -3.00 1.52 -16.69
C ILE A 40 -2.54 0.18 -17.24
N LEU A 41 -1.54 -0.43 -16.62
CA LEU A 41 -0.92 -1.69 -17.04
C LEU A 41 -1.04 -2.76 -15.93
N GLU A 42 -1.37 -3.98 -16.32
CA GLU A 42 -1.19 -5.16 -15.47
C GLU A 42 0.27 -5.63 -15.56
N VAL A 43 1.01 -5.52 -14.47
CA VAL A 43 2.43 -5.88 -14.43
C VAL A 43 2.60 -7.34 -14.05
N ARG A 44 3.16 -8.13 -14.95
CA ARG A 44 3.45 -9.57 -14.76
C ARG A 44 4.91 -9.90 -15.07
N THR A 45 5.61 -9.04 -15.78
CA THR A 45 7.00 -9.23 -16.23
C THR A 45 7.85 -8.00 -15.97
N PRO A 46 9.20 -8.13 -15.94
CA PRO A 46 10.10 -6.98 -15.87
C PRO A 46 9.89 -5.97 -17.02
N SER A 47 9.51 -6.43 -18.19
CA SER A 47 9.22 -5.58 -19.35
C SER A 47 7.98 -4.70 -19.13
N ASP A 48 6.95 -5.23 -18.46
CA ASP A 48 5.77 -4.44 -18.10
C ASP A 48 6.14 -3.38 -17.08
N LEU A 49 6.90 -3.77 -16.03
CA LEU A 49 7.34 -2.86 -14.97
C LEU A 49 8.20 -1.71 -15.52
N ALA A 50 9.03 -1.97 -16.51
CA ALA A 50 9.90 -0.95 -17.11
C ALA A 50 9.11 0.19 -17.79
N GLN A 51 7.85 -0.04 -18.15
CA GLN A 51 6.97 0.97 -18.75
C GLN A 51 6.24 1.82 -17.70
N CYS A 52 6.35 1.47 -16.40
CA CYS A 52 5.58 2.10 -15.35
C CYS A 52 6.39 3.18 -14.63
N ARG A 53 5.78 4.36 -14.45
CA ARG A 53 6.25 5.39 -13.53
C ARG A 53 5.83 5.10 -12.10
N ALA A 54 4.68 4.47 -11.92
CA ALA A 54 4.14 4.14 -10.61
C ALA A 54 3.62 2.70 -10.56
N LEU A 55 3.59 2.09 -9.36
CA LEU A 55 3.13 0.73 -9.17
C LEU A 55 2.27 0.59 -7.92
N ILE A 56 1.13 -0.11 -8.06
CA ILE A 56 0.37 -0.63 -6.92
C ILE A 56 0.74 -2.10 -6.71
N ILE A 57 1.08 -2.45 -5.46
CA ILE A 57 1.27 -3.82 -4.98
C ILE A 57 -0.01 -4.18 -4.19
N PRO A 58 -0.89 -5.02 -4.74
CA PRO A 58 -2.23 -5.26 -4.18
C PRO A 58 -2.20 -6.10 -2.92
N GLY A 59 -3.35 -6.13 -2.24
CA GLY A 59 -3.67 -7.11 -1.22
C GLY A 59 -3.75 -8.52 -1.77
N GLY A 60 -3.55 -9.51 -0.89
CA GLY A 60 -3.56 -10.92 -1.25
C GLY A 60 -2.85 -11.77 -0.19
N GLU A 61 -2.23 -12.88 -0.59
CA GLU A 61 -1.41 -13.70 0.31
C GLU A 61 0.08 -13.34 0.11
N SER A 62 0.66 -12.68 1.13
CA SER A 62 1.99 -12.06 1.03
C SER A 62 3.12 -13.04 0.69
N THR A 63 3.06 -14.29 1.18
CA THR A 63 4.05 -15.33 0.87
C THR A 63 3.97 -15.75 -0.59
N THR A 64 2.76 -15.96 -1.10
CA THR A 64 2.52 -16.32 -2.50
C THR A 64 2.98 -15.19 -3.43
N ILE A 65 2.64 -13.94 -3.11
CA ILE A 65 3.06 -12.78 -3.92
C ILE A 65 4.60 -12.69 -3.95
N SER A 66 5.28 -12.82 -2.79
CA SER A 66 6.75 -12.81 -2.70
C SER A 66 7.38 -13.90 -3.58
N LEU A 67 6.87 -15.13 -3.49
CA LEU A 67 7.37 -16.24 -4.30
C LEU A 67 7.15 -16.01 -5.80
N LEU A 68 6.00 -15.46 -6.20
CA LEU A 68 5.68 -15.16 -7.60
C LEU A 68 6.53 -14.02 -8.14
N ILE A 69 6.79 -12.98 -7.37
CA ILE A 69 7.72 -11.88 -7.71
C ILE A 69 9.11 -12.45 -8.07
N ARG A 70 9.61 -13.38 -7.26
CA ARG A 70 10.91 -14.02 -7.53
C ARG A 70 10.86 -14.90 -8.79
N LYS A 71 9.84 -15.74 -8.92
CA LYS A 71 9.70 -16.66 -10.06
C LYS A 71 9.53 -15.93 -11.40
N SER A 72 8.89 -14.75 -11.40
CA SER A 72 8.70 -13.94 -12.60
C SER A 72 9.92 -13.07 -12.97
N GLY A 73 10.98 -13.08 -12.15
CA GLY A 73 12.17 -12.24 -12.36
C GLY A 73 11.94 -10.76 -11.99
N LEU A 74 10.82 -10.43 -11.34
CA LEU A 74 10.47 -9.07 -10.95
C LEU A 74 11.19 -8.57 -9.68
N TYR A 75 11.83 -9.44 -8.91
CA TYR A 75 12.34 -9.11 -7.58
C TYR A 75 13.34 -7.95 -7.61
N GLU A 76 14.43 -8.05 -8.37
CA GLU A 76 15.43 -6.99 -8.45
C GLU A 76 14.90 -5.69 -9.10
N PRO A 77 14.16 -5.73 -10.22
CA PRO A 77 13.53 -4.54 -10.77
C PRO A 77 12.57 -3.83 -9.81
N LEU A 78 11.78 -4.58 -9.04
CA LEU A 78 10.90 -4.02 -8.02
C LEU A 78 11.68 -3.38 -6.86
N ARG A 79 12.72 -4.03 -6.37
CA ARG A 79 13.57 -3.46 -5.31
C ARG A 79 14.21 -2.15 -5.74
N GLU A 80 14.65 -2.04 -6.99
CA GLU A 80 15.23 -0.80 -7.49
C GLU A 80 14.17 0.31 -7.58
N MET A 81 12.98 0.01 -8.12
CA MET A 81 11.86 0.95 -8.15
C MET A 81 11.46 1.42 -6.74
N VAL A 82 11.36 0.49 -5.79
CA VAL A 82 11.03 0.76 -4.39
C VAL A 82 12.11 1.63 -3.73
N ARG A 83 13.38 1.34 -3.97
CA ARG A 83 14.50 2.13 -3.44
C ARG A 83 14.49 3.56 -3.98
N GLU A 84 14.21 3.75 -5.27
CA GLU A 84 14.05 5.06 -5.88
C GLU A 84 12.89 5.83 -5.25
N ALA A 85 11.72 5.20 -5.14
CA ALA A 85 10.54 5.79 -4.51
C ALA A 85 10.79 6.17 -3.04
N LYS A 86 11.50 5.33 -2.27
CA LYS A 86 11.87 5.61 -0.87
C LYS A 86 12.69 6.89 -0.71
N ARG A 87 13.55 7.22 -1.69
CA ARG A 87 14.33 8.46 -1.70
C ARG A 87 13.49 9.70 -2.07
N GLY A 88 12.26 9.55 -2.47
CA GLY A 88 11.44 10.63 -3.03
C GLY A 88 11.79 10.96 -4.48
N GLY A 89 12.24 9.96 -5.24
CA GLY A 89 12.51 10.08 -6.67
C GLY A 89 11.23 10.18 -7.51
N GLU A 90 11.37 10.08 -8.83
CA GLU A 90 10.24 10.26 -9.76
C GLU A 90 9.25 9.08 -9.77
N ARG A 91 9.64 7.93 -9.25
CA ARG A 91 8.78 6.74 -9.17
C ARG A 91 7.94 6.73 -7.90
N ALA A 92 6.72 6.21 -8.00
CA ALA A 92 5.84 6.04 -6.85
C ALA A 92 5.43 4.58 -6.67
N VAL A 93 5.31 4.14 -5.41
CA VAL A 93 4.85 2.77 -5.10
C VAL A 93 3.80 2.81 -4.00
N TRP A 94 2.72 2.06 -4.18
CA TRP A 94 1.68 1.91 -3.18
C TRP A 94 1.42 0.45 -2.86
N GLY A 95 1.53 0.07 -1.58
CA GLY A 95 1.19 -1.27 -1.08
C GLY A 95 -0.08 -1.28 -0.25
N THR A 96 -1.05 -2.13 -0.61
CA THR A 96 -2.28 -2.34 0.17
C THR A 96 -2.26 -3.70 0.85
N CYS A 97 -2.63 -3.79 2.13
CA CYS A 97 -2.69 -5.03 2.91
C CYS A 97 -1.41 -5.89 2.74
N ALA A 98 -1.42 -6.95 1.94
CA ALA A 98 -0.23 -7.76 1.65
C ALA A 98 0.91 -6.94 1.01
N GLY A 99 0.58 -5.94 0.20
CA GLY A 99 1.56 -5.00 -0.35
C GLY A 99 2.28 -4.19 0.73
N MET A 100 1.58 -3.77 1.79
CA MET A 100 2.20 -3.14 2.96
C MET A 100 3.20 -4.09 3.65
N ILE A 101 2.86 -5.38 3.78
CA ILE A 101 3.76 -6.39 4.36
C ILE A 101 5.04 -6.53 3.50
N LEU A 102 4.89 -6.56 2.17
CA LEU A 102 6.03 -6.68 1.25
C LEU A 102 6.94 -5.45 1.27
N LEU A 103 6.40 -4.26 1.51
CA LEU A 103 7.15 -3.00 1.60
C LEU A 103 7.83 -2.80 2.95
N ALA A 104 7.39 -3.48 4.01
CA ALA A 104 7.98 -3.33 5.34
C ALA A 104 9.44 -3.79 5.38
N LYS A 105 10.27 -3.07 6.14
CA LYS A 105 11.65 -3.45 6.43
C LYS A 105 11.74 -4.65 7.36
N GLU A 106 10.86 -4.70 8.35
CA GLU A 106 10.83 -5.78 9.34
C GLU A 106 9.42 -6.38 9.43
N ILE A 107 9.35 -7.70 9.59
CA ILE A 107 8.10 -8.44 9.77
C ILE A 107 8.18 -9.24 11.04
N GLU A 108 7.13 -9.15 11.87
CA GLU A 108 6.98 -9.98 13.03
C GLU A 108 6.44 -11.37 12.70
N GLY A 109 6.98 -12.36 13.40
CA GLY A 109 6.58 -13.75 13.29
C GLY A 109 7.38 -14.54 12.26
N PRO A 110 7.14 -15.86 12.19
CA PRO A 110 7.86 -16.73 11.28
C PRO A 110 7.56 -16.40 9.83
N THR A 111 8.61 -16.34 9.03
CA THR A 111 8.52 -16.26 7.58
C THR A 111 8.71 -17.64 6.96
N SER A 112 8.03 -17.92 5.86
CA SER A 112 8.24 -19.16 5.10
C SER A 112 9.62 -19.16 4.46
N GLU A 113 10.17 -20.35 4.22
CA GLU A 113 11.41 -20.49 3.46
C GLU A 113 11.26 -19.79 2.08
N GLY A 114 12.26 -18.99 1.73
CA GLY A 114 12.27 -18.23 0.49
C GLY A 114 11.38 -16.97 0.46
N TRP A 115 10.81 -16.56 1.60
CA TRP A 115 10.12 -15.28 1.68
C TRP A 115 11.13 -14.11 1.70
N GLU A 116 10.93 -13.11 0.85
CA GLU A 116 11.73 -11.91 0.83
C GLU A 116 10.83 -10.68 0.66
N GLY A 117 11.05 -9.65 1.50
CA GLY A 117 10.43 -8.34 1.37
C GLY A 117 11.19 -7.42 0.42
N LEU A 118 10.63 -6.25 0.18
CA LEU A 118 11.19 -5.24 -0.72
C LEU A 118 11.95 -4.14 0.02
N ASP A 119 11.92 -4.10 1.37
CA ASP A 119 12.60 -3.11 2.23
C ASP A 119 12.32 -1.64 1.81
N GLY A 120 11.04 -1.38 1.52
CA GLY A 120 10.59 -0.09 1.00
C GLY A 120 10.34 0.96 2.09
N MET A 121 9.88 0.57 3.26
CA MET A 121 9.53 1.47 4.35
C MET A 121 10.21 1.08 5.65
N ASP A 122 10.68 2.08 6.39
CA ASP A 122 11.28 1.87 7.73
C ASP A 122 10.19 1.64 8.79
N VAL A 123 9.46 0.54 8.62
CA VAL A 123 8.40 0.10 9.53
C VAL A 123 8.56 -1.38 9.86
N ARG A 124 8.11 -1.76 11.06
CA ARG A 124 7.88 -3.16 11.44
C ARG A 124 6.39 -3.45 11.34
N VAL A 125 6.04 -4.55 10.69
CA VAL A 125 4.65 -4.97 10.44
C VAL A 125 4.40 -6.35 11.02
N SER A 126 3.30 -6.51 11.74
CA SER A 126 2.83 -7.80 12.23
C SER A 126 1.76 -8.36 11.30
N ARG A 127 1.95 -9.63 10.87
CA ARG A 127 1.00 -10.31 9.97
C ARG A 127 -0.13 -10.97 10.75
N ASN A 128 -1.34 -11.01 10.16
CA ASN A 128 -2.49 -11.78 10.66
C ASN A 128 -2.94 -11.47 12.11
N GLN A 129 -2.66 -10.27 12.61
CA GLN A 129 -2.95 -9.89 14.00
C GLN A 129 -4.45 -9.62 14.26
N TYR A 130 -5.23 -9.35 13.22
CA TYR A 130 -6.69 -9.21 13.34
C TYR A 130 -7.41 -10.59 13.46
N GLY A 131 -6.67 -11.71 13.60
CA GLY A 131 -7.21 -13.04 13.87
C GLY A 131 -7.66 -13.81 12.62
N ARG A 132 -8.50 -14.87 12.84
CA ARG A 132 -9.06 -15.68 11.75
C ARG A 132 -10.07 -14.87 10.93
N GLN A 133 -10.50 -15.39 9.77
CA GLN A 133 -11.45 -14.75 8.81
C GLN A 133 -12.68 -14.04 9.41
N LEU A 134 -13.04 -14.34 10.66
CA LEU A 134 -14.15 -13.73 11.42
C LEU A 134 -13.84 -12.31 11.95
N GLN A 135 -12.66 -11.76 11.73
CA GLN A 135 -12.26 -10.45 12.24
C GLN A 135 -12.02 -9.41 11.11
N SER A 136 -12.72 -9.58 10.00
CA SER A 136 -12.86 -8.51 9.01
C SER A 136 -13.89 -7.50 9.53
N PHE A 137 -13.62 -6.22 9.35
CA PHE A 137 -14.55 -5.15 9.71
C PHE A 137 -14.43 -4.01 8.72
N SER A 138 -15.47 -3.19 8.65
CA SER A 138 -15.44 -1.93 7.92
C SER A 138 -15.72 -0.78 8.88
N THR A 139 -15.03 0.33 8.68
CA THR A 139 -15.22 1.54 9.48
C THR A 139 -15.08 2.79 8.62
N ALA A 140 -15.72 3.87 9.04
CA ALA A 140 -15.55 5.16 8.41
C ALA A 140 -14.23 5.79 8.89
N LEU A 141 -13.34 6.14 7.96
CA LEU A 141 -12.09 6.85 8.24
C LEU A 141 -12.20 8.30 7.78
N PRO A 142 -11.89 9.27 8.66
CA PRO A 142 -11.70 10.64 8.24
C PRO A 142 -10.37 10.73 7.49
N LEU A 143 -10.43 11.08 6.20
CA LEU A 143 -9.25 11.23 5.37
C LEU A 143 -8.94 12.72 5.19
N SER A 144 -8.56 13.39 6.27
CA SER A 144 -8.29 14.84 6.27
C SER A 144 -7.18 15.24 5.29
N PHE A 145 -6.25 14.34 4.98
CA PHE A 145 -5.19 14.60 4.00
C PHE A 145 -5.72 14.74 2.56
N LEU A 146 -6.89 14.17 2.22
CA LEU A 146 -7.49 14.34 0.91
C LEU A 146 -7.97 15.77 0.65
N SER A 147 -8.45 16.48 1.68
CA SER A 147 -9.02 17.81 1.54
C SER A 147 -7.99 18.89 1.16
N TYR A 148 -6.70 18.67 1.45
CA TYR A 148 -5.64 19.59 1.05
C TYR A 148 -5.31 19.51 -0.45
N ALA A 149 -5.39 18.32 -1.01
CA ALA A 149 -5.02 18.06 -2.39
C ALA A 149 -6.19 18.25 -3.37
N LEU A 150 -7.41 18.05 -2.90
CA LEU A 150 -8.62 18.00 -3.72
C LEU A 150 -9.74 18.81 -3.02
N PRO A 151 -9.73 20.15 -3.14
CA PRO A 151 -10.68 21.02 -2.45
C PRO A 151 -12.09 20.86 -3.06
N SER A 152 -12.84 19.90 -2.53
CA SER A 152 -14.25 19.67 -2.86
C SER A 152 -14.95 19.08 -1.64
N PRO A 153 -16.18 19.49 -1.32
CA PRO A 153 -16.95 18.88 -0.23
C PRO A 153 -17.07 17.35 -0.33
N ALA A 154 -16.97 16.80 -1.54
CA ALA A 154 -16.98 15.35 -1.75
C ALA A 154 -15.79 14.63 -1.07
N TYR A 155 -14.67 15.32 -0.85
CA TYR A 155 -13.48 14.73 -0.22
C TYR A 155 -13.47 14.86 1.31
N GLU A 156 -14.38 15.64 1.88
CA GLU A 156 -14.56 15.75 3.35
C GLU A 156 -15.35 14.58 3.93
N ALA A 157 -16.14 13.89 3.11
CA ALA A 157 -16.91 12.74 3.56
C ALA A 157 -16.00 11.59 3.98
N PRO A 158 -16.28 10.91 5.13
CA PRO A 158 -15.52 9.75 5.55
C PRO A 158 -15.52 8.65 4.49
N LEU A 159 -14.36 7.97 4.33
CA LEU A 159 -14.24 6.79 3.48
C LEU A 159 -14.61 5.55 4.29
N VAL A 160 -15.38 4.64 3.70
CA VAL A 160 -15.59 3.30 4.28
C VAL A 160 -14.37 2.44 3.96
N ALA A 161 -13.53 2.21 4.96
CA ALA A 161 -12.35 1.37 4.83
C ALA A 161 -12.67 -0.07 5.27
N THR A 162 -12.33 -1.03 4.42
CA THR A 162 -12.55 -2.46 4.67
C THR A 162 -11.25 -3.15 5.03
N PHE A 163 -11.20 -3.73 6.23
CA PHE A 163 -10.07 -4.46 6.77
C PHE A 163 -10.35 -5.96 6.71
N ILE A 164 -9.56 -6.70 5.95
CA ILE A 164 -9.67 -8.16 5.80
C ILE A 164 -8.34 -8.78 6.21
N ARG A 165 -8.30 -9.45 7.38
CA ARG A 165 -7.06 -10.04 7.90
C ARG A 165 -5.87 -9.06 7.82
N ALA A 166 -6.14 -7.79 8.08
CA ALA A 166 -5.23 -6.70 7.83
C ALA A 166 -3.93 -6.84 8.65
N PRO A 167 -2.78 -6.41 8.11
CA PRO A 167 -1.56 -6.26 8.88
C PRO A 167 -1.70 -5.11 9.89
N ILE A 168 -0.94 -5.20 10.97
CA ILE A 168 -0.77 -4.10 11.93
C ILE A 168 0.62 -3.50 11.72
N LEU A 169 0.71 -2.18 11.64
CA LEU A 169 1.97 -1.47 11.74
C LEU A 169 2.41 -1.49 13.21
N HIS A 170 3.39 -2.33 13.54
CA HIS A 170 3.85 -2.51 14.92
C HIS A 170 4.61 -1.27 15.42
N SER A 171 5.56 -0.79 14.62
CA SER A 171 6.38 0.38 14.99
C SER A 171 7.00 1.06 13.78
N LEU A 172 7.14 2.36 13.89
CA LEU A 172 8.02 3.15 13.04
C LEU A 172 9.46 2.86 13.45
N LEU A 173 10.34 2.58 12.49
CA LEU A 173 11.74 2.29 12.74
C LEU A 173 12.61 3.54 12.52
N PRO A 174 13.80 3.61 13.12
CA PRO A 174 14.74 4.67 12.82
C PRO A 174 15.08 4.72 11.33
N THR A 175 14.94 5.90 10.76
CA THR A 175 15.25 6.15 9.34
C THR A 175 16.68 6.68 9.21
N SER A 176 17.43 6.15 8.24
CA SER A 176 18.74 6.71 7.87
C SER A 176 18.57 8.14 7.37
N PRO A 177 19.51 9.07 7.67
CA PRO A 177 19.47 10.44 7.17
C PRO A 177 19.38 10.58 5.64
N SER A 178 19.66 9.50 4.91
CA SER A 178 19.59 9.46 3.45
C SER A 178 18.17 9.29 2.89
N PHE A 179 17.19 9.06 3.75
CA PHE A 179 15.79 8.87 3.37
C PHE A 179 14.86 9.81 4.14
N PRO A 180 13.71 10.19 3.56
CA PRO A 180 12.65 10.87 4.31
C PRO A 180 12.17 10.01 5.49
N ALA A 181 11.74 10.67 6.57
CA ALA A 181 11.11 9.97 7.69
C ALA A 181 9.78 9.33 7.27
N VAL A 182 9.35 8.30 7.99
CA VAL A 182 8.01 7.74 7.83
C VAL A 182 6.99 8.69 8.44
N GLU A 183 5.97 9.04 7.66
CA GLU A 183 4.87 9.93 8.04
C GLU A 183 3.56 9.12 8.18
N PRO A 184 2.98 9.00 9.38
CA PRO A 184 1.64 8.45 9.56
C PRO A 184 0.59 9.40 8.97
N LEU A 185 -0.25 8.91 8.05
CA LEU A 185 -1.31 9.69 7.42
C LEU A 185 -2.69 9.44 8.03
N VAL A 186 -2.97 8.20 8.43
CA VAL A 186 -4.27 7.80 8.99
C VAL A 186 -4.06 6.93 10.21
N ARG A 187 -4.79 7.24 11.29
CA ARG A 187 -4.83 6.46 12.52
C ARG A 187 -6.26 6.00 12.83
N LEU A 188 -6.39 4.79 13.35
CA LEU A 188 -7.66 4.29 13.90
C LEU A 188 -7.97 4.92 15.25
N ALA A 189 -9.25 5.07 15.53
CA ALA A 189 -9.70 5.36 16.88
C ALA A 189 -9.33 4.22 17.84
N PRO A 190 -8.99 4.50 19.12
CA PRO A 190 -8.50 3.51 20.07
C PRO A 190 -9.40 2.29 20.29
N ASP A 191 -10.71 2.48 20.17
CA ASP A 191 -11.74 1.42 20.32
C ASP A 191 -11.79 0.45 19.13
N LEU A 192 -11.30 0.88 17.97
CA LEU A 192 -11.20 0.06 16.75
C LEU A 192 -9.93 -0.78 16.69
N ILE A 193 -8.93 -0.45 17.49
CA ILE A 193 -7.70 -1.25 17.56
C ILE A 193 -8.06 -2.59 18.23
N PRO A 194 -7.82 -3.73 17.59
CA PRO A 194 -8.17 -5.03 18.16
C PRO A 194 -7.59 -5.19 19.56
N SER A 195 -8.40 -5.50 20.56
CA SER A 195 -7.94 -5.57 21.95
C SER A 195 -6.92 -6.68 22.19
N ARG A 196 -5.92 -6.43 23.06
CA ARG A 196 -4.88 -7.38 23.49
C ARG A 196 -5.49 -8.71 23.98
N LYS A 197 -6.64 -8.68 24.66
CA LYS A 197 -7.33 -9.87 25.19
C LYS A 197 -7.86 -10.82 24.12
N ARG A 198 -8.27 -10.32 22.93
CA ARG A 198 -8.75 -11.18 21.83
C ARG A 198 -7.60 -11.87 21.08
N ALA A 199 -6.44 -11.25 21.00
CA ALA A 199 -5.24 -11.86 20.40
C ALA A 199 -4.70 -13.03 21.24
N LEU A 200 -4.73 -12.93 22.58
CA LEU A 200 -4.33 -13.98 23.52
C LEU A 200 -5.12 -15.29 23.35
N ALA A 201 -6.43 -15.18 23.10
CA ALA A 201 -7.28 -16.35 22.91
C ALA A 201 -6.98 -17.14 21.62
N ALA A 202 -6.38 -16.50 20.62
CA ALA A 202 -6.13 -17.10 19.31
C ALA A 202 -4.72 -17.69 19.15
N THR A 203 -3.72 -17.18 19.88
CA THR A 203 -2.30 -17.53 19.66
C THR A 203 -1.59 -18.09 20.89
N GLY A 204 -2.22 -18.07 22.07
CA GLY A 204 -1.63 -18.59 23.32
C GLY A 204 -0.44 -17.78 23.86
N GLY A 205 -0.11 -16.63 23.29
CA GLY A 205 1.00 -15.77 23.68
C GLY A 205 0.62 -14.29 23.79
N GLU A 206 1.33 -13.54 24.63
CA GLU A 206 1.24 -12.07 24.66
C GLU A 206 1.87 -11.50 23.39
N SER A 207 1.02 -11.07 22.44
CA SER A 207 1.51 -10.30 21.30
C SER A 207 1.51 -8.83 21.68
N ASP A 208 2.68 -8.24 21.80
CA ASP A 208 2.82 -6.80 21.82
C ASP A 208 2.48 -6.28 20.40
N ARG A 209 1.50 -5.38 20.30
CA ARG A 209 1.09 -4.82 19.02
C ARG A 209 1.91 -3.64 18.58
N GLY A 210 2.79 -3.21 19.46
CA GLY A 210 3.66 -2.07 19.26
C GLY A 210 2.96 -0.71 19.46
N PRO A 211 3.79 0.34 19.56
CA PRO A 211 3.34 1.70 19.88
C PRO A 211 2.54 2.36 18.75
N ASP A 212 2.67 1.88 17.51
CA ASP A 212 2.05 2.49 16.33
C ASP A 212 0.93 1.63 15.71
N ALA A 213 0.34 0.72 16.50
CA ALA A 213 -0.69 -0.22 16.05
C ALA A 213 -1.99 0.44 15.55
N ASP A 214 -2.19 1.71 15.85
CA ASP A 214 -3.28 2.53 15.35
C ASP A 214 -3.02 3.12 13.96
N VAL A 215 -1.76 3.14 13.51
CA VAL A 215 -1.41 3.66 12.17
C VAL A 215 -1.85 2.65 11.11
N VAL A 216 -2.79 3.06 10.27
CA VAL A 216 -3.33 2.23 9.19
C VAL A 216 -2.93 2.71 7.79
N MET A 217 -2.35 3.90 7.69
CA MET A 217 -1.76 4.42 6.46
C MET A 217 -0.53 5.25 6.79
N ALA A 218 0.55 5.03 6.07
CA ALA A 218 1.80 5.77 6.21
C ALA A 218 2.46 6.01 4.85
N ARG A 219 3.27 7.07 4.80
CA ARG A 219 4.08 7.47 3.64
C ARG A 219 5.56 7.53 4.02
N GLN A 220 6.44 7.15 3.10
CA GLN A 220 7.88 7.44 3.18
C GLN A 220 8.42 7.76 1.80
N GLY A 221 8.85 8.99 1.59
CA GLY A 221 9.18 9.49 0.24
C GLY A 221 7.98 9.36 -0.70
N ASN A 222 8.15 8.66 -1.81
CA ASN A 222 7.07 8.35 -2.75
C ASN A 222 6.52 6.91 -2.58
N ILE A 223 6.66 6.35 -1.37
CA ILE A 223 6.00 5.09 -1.02
C ILE A 223 4.80 5.37 -0.12
N LEU A 224 3.66 4.80 -0.47
CA LEU A 224 2.45 4.75 0.32
C LEU A 224 2.17 3.31 0.75
N ALA A 225 1.73 3.11 1.98
CA ALA A 225 1.25 1.81 2.43
C ALA A 225 -0.01 1.96 3.30
N CYS A 226 -0.99 1.08 3.11
CA CYS A 226 -2.16 1.02 3.97
C CYS A 226 -2.54 -0.42 4.32
N SER A 227 -3.14 -0.60 5.49
CA SER A 227 -3.51 -1.91 6.00
C SER A 227 -4.88 -2.40 5.50
N TRP A 228 -5.72 -1.51 4.98
CA TRP A 228 -7.05 -1.83 4.44
C TRP A 228 -7.04 -1.99 2.92
N HIS A 229 -8.20 -2.31 2.36
CA HIS A 229 -8.45 -2.54 0.94
C HIS A 229 -9.28 -1.39 0.34
N PRO A 230 -8.66 -0.29 -0.13
CA PRO A 230 -9.38 0.83 -0.75
C PRO A 230 -10.07 0.42 -2.06
N GLU A 231 -9.55 -0.58 -2.74
CA GLU A 231 -10.08 -1.13 -3.99
C GLU A 231 -11.40 -1.90 -3.84
N LEU A 232 -11.78 -2.27 -2.62
CA LEU A 232 -13.04 -2.97 -2.35
C LEU A 232 -14.24 -2.02 -2.19
N ASN A 233 -14.03 -0.73 -2.38
CA ASN A 233 -15.11 0.25 -2.48
C ASN A 233 -15.15 0.79 -3.92
N PRO A 234 -15.87 0.13 -4.84
CA PRO A 234 -15.84 0.45 -6.27
C PRO A 234 -16.42 1.84 -6.59
N ASP A 235 -17.27 2.36 -5.70
CA ASP A 235 -17.91 3.68 -5.87
C ASP A 235 -17.07 4.83 -5.29
N ASP A 236 -15.90 4.52 -4.69
CA ASP A 236 -15.06 5.51 -4.03
C ASP A 236 -13.56 5.33 -4.35
N ALA A 237 -13.14 5.90 -5.45
CA ALA A 237 -11.74 5.87 -5.89
C ALA A 237 -10.92 7.10 -5.41
N ARG A 238 -11.41 7.88 -4.42
CA ARG A 238 -10.75 9.11 -3.94
C ARG A 238 -9.30 8.91 -3.49
N VAL A 239 -8.98 7.79 -2.82
CA VAL A 239 -7.61 7.49 -2.41
C VAL A 239 -6.71 7.22 -3.62
N HIS A 240 -7.22 6.53 -4.65
CA HIS A 240 -6.50 6.30 -5.90
C HIS A 240 -6.25 7.63 -6.63
N GLU A 241 -7.27 8.49 -6.73
CA GLU A 241 -7.14 9.82 -7.35
C GLU A 241 -6.12 10.69 -6.63
N TRP A 242 -6.20 10.76 -5.28
CA TRP A 242 -5.25 11.49 -4.46
C TRP A 242 -3.82 10.97 -4.67
N TRP A 243 -3.63 9.63 -4.63
CA TRP A 243 -2.31 9.04 -4.83
C TRP A 243 -1.71 9.39 -6.20
N VAL A 244 -2.54 9.37 -7.25
CA VAL A 244 -2.09 9.75 -8.59
C VAL A 244 -1.66 11.22 -8.65
N ARG A 245 -2.46 12.12 -8.07
CA ARG A 245 -2.18 13.56 -8.10
C ARG A 245 -0.98 13.96 -7.27
N GLU A 246 -0.82 13.37 -6.09
CA GLU A 246 0.17 13.78 -5.10
C GLU A 246 1.48 13.04 -5.18
N MET A 247 1.49 11.84 -5.73
CA MET A 247 2.67 10.98 -5.68
C MET A 247 3.13 10.48 -7.05
N VAL A 248 2.27 10.52 -8.08
CA VAL A 248 2.63 10.03 -9.42
C VAL A 248 2.91 11.17 -10.39
N LEU A 249 2.12 12.23 -10.38
CA LEU A 249 2.21 13.38 -11.32
C LEU A 249 3.00 14.52 -10.74
#